data_dde97025a2d98bbdb3dbea8c5c8fe5de
#
_entry.id   dde97025a2d98bbdb3dbea8c5c8fe5de
#
_cell.length_a   1.000
_cell.length_b   1.000
_cell.length_c   1.000
_cell.angle_alpha   90.00
_cell.angle_beta   90.00
_cell.angle_gamma   90.00
#
_symmetry.space_group_name_H-M   'P 1'
#
loop_
_entity.id
_entity.type
_entity.pdbx_description
1 polymer ?
#
loop_
_entity_poly.entity_id
_entity_poly.type
_entity_poly.pdbx_seq_one_letter_code
_entity_poly.pdbx_strand_id
1 'polypeptide(L)'
;MSKKLSRRKFIQSTAASTAAVSIPSILHCRSPNSKLNVGLIGVGGRGRGHVNACKNENIVSLCDVNYSNLKGAQRIAPKARSYKDLRDFCGELDDLDAVVVSTTEHTHAFATLPALKAGKHVYCEKPLTRDVHECRIITEAAAKAKVQTQMGTQIHAGENFRRVVELIQAGAIGPVKEAHTWVSRAWGWQSKADAKKNRDLISTQDTPKKGKPVPDILDWDLWIGPAPHRPFHSDYFPGPRWYRWWDFANGTMSDLGSHRNDLPWWALKLEAPLTIEPLSGPKPHHDIAPASMSVKYTFGARGDGYPALEHTWYQGTEKPKIWHEGGIPKWGNGTLFIGEDGMLLSDYGKHILLPEKKFKDFKRPPRSIAP
;
A
#
# COMPACT_ATOMS: atom_id res chain seq x y z
N MET A 1 -43.93 -47.03 -35.32
CA MET A 1 -44.71 -45.97 -34.60
C MET A 1 -43.79 -45.15 -33.73
N SER A 2 -43.39 -43.98 -34.19
CA SER A 2 -42.53 -43.06 -33.45
C SER A 2 -43.37 -42.25 -32.45
N LYS A 3 -43.13 -42.43 -31.15
CA LYS A 3 -43.78 -41.63 -30.09
C LYS A 3 -43.20 -40.22 -30.10
N LYS A 4 -43.94 -39.22 -30.58
CA LYS A 4 -43.60 -37.81 -30.50
C LYS A 4 -43.57 -37.38 -29.03
N LEU A 5 -42.40 -36.96 -28.57
CA LEU A 5 -42.24 -36.33 -27.25
C LEU A 5 -43.02 -34.99 -27.20
N SER A 6 -43.87 -34.80 -26.18
CA SER A 6 -44.59 -33.54 -26.01
C SER A 6 -43.64 -32.42 -25.61
N ARG A 7 -43.94 -31.17 -26.01
CA ARG A 7 -43.13 -29.96 -25.64
C ARG A 7 -42.90 -29.88 -24.12
N ARG A 8 -43.85 -30.29 -23.30
CA ARG A 8 -43.74 -30.28 -21.84
C ARG A 8 -42.68 -31.28 -21.33
N LYS A 9 -42.57 -32.47 -21.94
CA LYS A 9 -41.53 -33.46 -21.58
C LYS A 9 -40.15 -33.03 -22.06
N PHE A 10 -40.07 -32.35 -23.19
CA PHE A 10 -38.80 -31.77 -23.67
C PHE A 10 -38.29 -30.66 -22.75
N ILE A 11 -39.16 -29.75 -22.32
CA ILE A 11 -38.79 -28.66 -21.40
C ILE A 11 -38.39 -29.22 -20.03
N GLN A 12 -39.07 -30.26 -19.53
CA GLN A 12 -38.72 -30.90 -18.25
C GLN A 12 -37.39 -31.67 -18.32
N SER A 13 -37.07 -32.32 -19.43
CA SER A 13 -35.75 -32.97 -19.61
C SER A 13 -34.62 -31.99 -19.83
N THR A 14 -34.85 -30.84 -20.49
CA THR A 14 -33.83 -29.78 -20.68
C THR A 14 -33.58 -29.02 -19.37
N ALA A 15 -34.61 -28.76 -18.57
CA ALA A 15 -34.45 -28.13 -17.25
C ALA A 15 -33.67 -29.02 -16.26
N ALA A 16 -33.87 -30.34 -16.29
CA ALA A 16 -33.12 -31.28 -15.47
C ALA A 16 -31.65 -31.41 -15.91
N SER A 17 -31.36 -31.32 -17.23
CA SER A 17 -29.98 -31.38 -17.74
C SER A 17 -29.19 -30.10 -17.52
N THR A 18 -29.82 -28.90 -17.55
CA THR A 18 -29.17 -27.63 -17.24
C THR A 18 -28.96 -27.45 -15.72
N ALA A 19 -29.81 -28.01 -14.88
CA ALA A 19 -29.61 -27.97 -13.43
C ALA A 19 -28.41 -28.83 -12.97
N ALA A 20 -28.15 -29.95 -13.67
CA ALA A 20 -27.04 -30.85 -13.30
C ALA A 20 -25.64 -30.32 -13.68
N VAL A 21 -25.53 -29.38 -14.64
CA VAL A 21 -24.24 -28.82 -15.08
C VAL A 21 -23.88 -27.53 -14.30
N SER A 22 -24.84 -26.88 -13.64
CA SER A 22 -24.63 -25.64 -12.89
C SER A 22 -24.51 -25.82 -11.36
N ILE A 23 -24.70 -27.03 -10.84
CA ILE A 23 -24.67 -27.30 -9.39
C ILE A 23 -23.29 -27.11 -8.74
N PRO A 24 -22.14 -27.38 -9.37
CA PRO A 24 -20.86 -27.15 -8.72
C PRO A 24 -20.55 -25.67 -8.41
N SER A 25 -21.08 -24.74 -9.21
CA SER A 25 -20.82 -23.29 -9.00
C SER A 25 -21.81 -22.61 -8.04
N ILE A 26 -22.97 -23.20 -7.79
CA ILE A 26 -24.00 -22.64 -6.89
C ILE A 26 -23.71 -23.01 -5.43
N LEU A 27 -23.03 -24.12 -5.18
CA LEU A 27 -22.68 -24.57 -3.82
C LEU A 27 -21.61 -23.72 -3.13
N HIS A 28 -20.94 -22.82 -3.86
CA HIS A 28 -19.95 -21.88 -3.32
C HIS A 28 -20.45 -20.43 -3.24
N CYS A 29 -21.69 -20.14 -3.66
CA CYS A 29 -22.29 -18.82 -3.46
C CYS A 29 -22.79 -18.70 -2.01
N ARG A 30 -21.93 -18.24 -1.11
CA ARG A 30 -22.38 -17.72 0.16
C ARG A 30 -23.38 -16.59 -0.08
N SER A 31 -24.42 -16.50 0.75
CA SER A 31 -25.32 -15.36 0.74
C SER A 31 -24.50 -14.06 0.81
N PRO A 32 -24.85 -13.01 0.04
CA PRO A 32 -24.18 -11.69 0.14
C PRO A 32 -24.11 -11.15 1.58
N ASN A 33 -25.00 -11.63 2.46
CA ASN A 33 -25.06 -11.28 3.87
C ASN A 33 -24.30 -12.26 4.78
N SER A 34 -23.63 -13.29 4.25
CA SER A 34 -22.82 -14.20 5.09
C SER A 34 -21.51 -13.52 5.46
N LYS A 35 -21.10 -13.69 6.72
CA LYS A 35 -19.82 -13.19 7.21
C LYS A 35 -18.66 -13.91 6.52
N LEU A 36 -17.58 -13.17 6.24
CA LEU A 36 -16.33 -13.74 5.73
C LEU A 36 -15.54 -14.37 6.88
N ASN A 37 -14.90 -15.49 6.58
CA ASN A 37 -13.87 -16.07 7.44
C ASN A 37 -12.54 -15.39 7.15
N VAL A 38 -12.04 -14.59 8.08
CA VAL A 38 -10.86 -13.75 7.87
C VAL A 38 -9.71 -14.20 8.76
N GLY A 39 -8.54 -14.35 8.16
CA GLY A 39 -7.28 -14.51 8.88
C GLY A 39 -6.47 -13.21 8.85
N LEU A 40 -5.81 -12.84 9.96
CA LEU A 40 -5.01 -11.62 10.02
C LEU A 40 -3.58 -11.94 10.45
N ILE A 41 -2.62 -11.43 9.68
CA ILE A 41 -1.18 -11.60 9.88
C ILE A 41 -0.56 -10.24 10.18
N GLY A 42 0.12 -10.09 11.34
CA GLY A 42 0.59 -8.82 11.86
C GLY A 42 -0.57 -8.06 12.51
N VAL A 43 -0.85 -8.33 13.79
CA VAL A 43 -2.04 -7.79 14.50
C VAL A 43 -1.70 -6.68 15.51
N GLY A 44 -0.47 -6.15 15.45
CA GLY A 44 -0.02 -4.97 16.18
C GLY A 44 -0.12 -3.69 15.36
N GLY A 45 0.14 -2.54 15.97
CA GLY A 45 0.20 -1.25 15.27
C GLY A 45 -0.96 -1.03 14.28
N ARG A 46 -0.64 -0.94 12.99
CA ARG A 46 -1.64 -0.80 11.91
C ARG A 46 -2.59 -2.00 11.85
N GLY A 47 -2.06 -3.21 12.00
CA GLY A 47 -2.86 -4.44 11.98
C GLY A 47 -3.93 -4.48 13.09
N ARG A 48 -3.71 -3.82 14.24
CA ARG A 48 -4.75 -3.66 15.27
C ARG A 48 -5.96 -2.92 14.74
N GLY A 49 -5.76 -1.92 13.87
CA GLY A 49 -6.84 -1.23 13.17
C GLY A 49 -7.65 -2.18 12.29
N HIS A 50 -6.96 -3.11 11.59
CA HIS A 50 -7.64 -4.11 10.76
C HIS A 50 -8.39 -5.16 11.58
N VAL A 51 -7.84 -5.61 12.71
CA VAL A 51 -8.59 -6.49 13.63
C VAL A 51 -9.92 -5.82 14.07
N ASN A 52 -9.88 -4.52 14.40
CA ASN A 52 -11.08 -3.76 14.73
C ASN A 52 -12.03 -3.60 13.54
N ALA A 53 -11.52 -3.37 12.34
CA ALA A 53 -12.34 -3.25 11.13
C ALA A 53 -13.06 -4.56 10.80
N CYS A 54 -12.40 -5.71 11.01
CA CYS A 54 -12.94 -7.03 10.74
C CYS A 54 -13.79 -7.61 11.91
N LYS A 55 -14.03 -6.87 13.01
CA LYS A 55 -14.74 -7.40 14.20
C LYS A 55 -16.16 -7.90 13.93
N ASN A 56 -16.79 -7.44 12.85
CA ASN A 56 -18.13 -7.86 12.46
C ASN A 56 -18.11 -9.09 11.53
N GLU A 57 -16.94 -9.50 11.05
CA GLU A 57 -16.72 -10.73 10.29
C GLU A 57 -16.36 -11.90 11.22
N ASN A 58 -16.15 -13.09 10.68
CA ASN A 58 -15.62 -14.22 11.43
C ASN A 58 -14.10 -14.16 11.43
N ILE A 59 -13.50 -13.58 12.46
CA ILE A 59 -12.04 -13.65 12.61
C ILE A 59 -11.69 -15.07 13.09
N VAL A 60 -11.14 -15.90 12.20
CA VAL A 60 -10.85 -17.32 12.41
C VAL A 60 -9.45 -17.51 12.98
N SER A 61 -8.47 -16.75 12.49
CA SER A 61 -7.07 -16.91 12.86
C SER A 61 -6.31 -15.58 12.92
N LEU A 62 -5.37 -15.51 13.85
CA LEU A 62 -4.49 -14.37 14.11
C LEU A 62 -3.04 -14.85 14.14
N CYS A 63 -2.13 -14.10 13.49
CA CYS A 63 -0.71 -14.39 13.51
C CYS A 63 0.10 -13.14 13.85
N ASP A 64 1.02 -13.22 14.81
CA ASP A 64 2.01 -12.16 15.11
C ASP A 64 3.17 -12.75 15.91
N VAL A 65 4.38 -12.40 15.55
CA VAL A 65 5.62 -12.80 16.26
C VAL A 65 5.78 -12.08 17.61
N ASN A 66 4.97 -11.07 17.88
CA ASN A 66 4.89 -10.35 19.14
C ASN A 66 3.70 -10.83 19.96
N TYR A 67 4.00 -11.54 21.03
CA TYR A 67 3.00 -12.13 21.91
C TYR A 67 2.03 -11.13 22.55
N SER A 68 2.51 -9.92 22.84
CA SER A 68 1.64 -8.84 23.38
C SER A 68 0.61 -8.39 22.35
N ASN A 69 0.98 -8.37 21.06
CA ASN A 69 0.04 -8.05 19.97
C ASN A 69 -1.03 -9.12 19.83
N LEU A 70 -0.64 -10.40 19.86
CA LEU A 70 -1.59 -11.53 19.82
C LEU A 70 -2.60 -11.45 20.96
N LYS A 71 -2.13 -11.33 22.20
CA LYS A 71 -3.00 -11.17 23.37
C LYS A 71 -4.00 -10.01 23.22
N GLY A 72 -3.49 -8.89 22.71
CA GLY A 72 -4.35 -7.73 22.49
C GLY A 72 -5.39 -7.97 21.38
N ALA A 73 -5.06 -8.69 20.30
CA ALA A 73 -6.00 -9.03 19.24
C ALA A 73 -7.03 -10.07 19.69
N GLN A 74 -6.61 -11.06 20.47
CA GLN A 74 -7.51 -12.08 21.05
C GLN A 74 -8.60 -11.49 21.95
N ARG A 75 -8.36 -10.33 22.60
CA ARG A 75 -9.43 -9.64 23.35
C ARG A 75 -10.57 -9.16 22.44
N ILE A 76 -10.29 -8.89 21.18
CA ILE A 76 -11.28 -8.47 20.18
C ILE A 76 -11.91 -9.69 19.51
N ALA A 77 -11.11 -10.72 19.25
CA ALA A 77 -11.52 -11.97 18.62
C ALA A 77 -11.18 -13.19 19.50
N PRO A 78 -11.89 -13.42 20.63
CA PRO A 78 -11.50 -14.41 21.62
C PRO A 78 -11.60 -15.87 21.15
N LYS A 79 -12.34 -16.13 20.08
CA LYS A 79 -12.50 -17.47 19.48
C LYS A 79 -11.48 -17.76 18.38
N ALA A 80 -10.69 -16.76 17.95
CA ALA A 80 -9.69 -16.93 16.89
C ALA A 80 -8.52 -17.80 17.36
N ARG A 81 -8.08 -18.70 16.48
CA ARG A 81 -6.83 -19.45 16.68
C ARG A 81 -5.65 -18.48 16.59
N SER A 82 -4.59 -18.72 17.32
CA SER A 82 -3.43 -17.82 17.38
C SER A 82 -2.13 -18.55 17.02
N TYR A 83 -1.39 -17.95 16.13
CA TYR A 83 -0.13 -18.47 15.62
C TYR A 83 1.00 -17.45 15.82
N LYS A 84 2.18 -17.91 16.17
CA LYS A 84 3.39 -17.08 16.17
C LYS A 84 4.08 -17.15 14.83
N ASP A 85 4.12 -18.35 14.25
CA ASP A 85 4.79 -18.65 13.00
C ASP A 85 3.82 -18.53 11.82
N LEU A 86 4.23 -17.78 10.81
CA LEU A 86 3.49 -17.63 9.56
C LEU A 86 3.27 -18.98 8.86
N ARG A 87 4.22 -19.90 8.97
CA ARG A 87 4.12 -21.23 8.33
C ARG A 87 2.99 -22.06 8.93
N ASP A 88 2.80 -22.00 10.24
CA ASP A 88 1.70 -22.67 10.92
C ASP A 88 0.35 -22.05 10.52
N PHE A 89 0.29 -20.70 10.45
CA PHE A 89 -0.89 -20.00 9.95
C PHE A 89 -1.23 -20.41 8.52
N CYS A 90 -0.25 -20.53 7.64
CA CYS A 90 -0.46 -20.93 6.24
C CYS A 90 -0.96 -22.39 6.10
N GLY A 91 -0.77 -23.24 7.09
CA GLY A 91 -1.36 -24.59 7.15
C GLY A 91 -2.89 -24.60 7.31
N GLU A 92 -3.48 -23.47 7.70
CA GLU A 92 -4.91 -23.34 8.03
C GLU A 92 -5.70 -22.47 7.03
N LEU A 93 -5.12 -22.22 5.85
CA LEU A 93 -5.73 -21.34 4.85
C LEU A 93 -7.07 -21.85 4.31
N ASP A 94 -7.31 -23.17 4.31
CA ASP A 94 -8.54 -23.76 3.74
C ASP A 94 -9.80 -23.23 4.40
N ASP A 95 -9.77 -22.94 5.70
CA ASP A 95 -10.89 -22.41 6.48
C ASP A 95 -11.20 -20.93 6.21
N LEU A 96 -10.35 -20.23 5.44
CA LEU A 96 -10.44 -18.79 5.24
C LEU A 96 -11.07 -18.42 3.90
N ASP A 97 -11.73 -17.27 3.85
CA ASP A 97 -12.15 -16.60 2.61
C ASP A 97 -11.14 -15.52 2.23
N ALA A 98 -10.60 -14.82 3.22
CA ALA A 98 -9.70 -13.69 3.03
C ALA A 98 -8.58 -13.64 4.07
N VAL A 99 -7.44 -13.07 3.65
CA VAL A 99 -6.28 -12.83 4.50
C VAL A 99 -5.92 -11.35 4.48
N VAL A 100 -5.70 -10.78 5.67
CA VAL A 100 -5.20 -9.41 5.86
C VAL A 100 -3.76 -9.46 6.32
N VAL A 101 -2.84 -8.87 5.55
CA VAL A 101 -1.40 -8.83 5.84
C VAL A 101 -1.00 -7.43 6.29
N SER A 102 -0.44 -7.30 7.49
CA SER A 102 -0.03 -6.02 8.09
C SER A 102 1.27 -6.17 8.88
N THR A 103 2.18 -6.95 8.37
CA THR A 103 3.52 -7.18 8.93
C THR A 103 4.48 -6.05 8.59
N THR A 104 5.79 -6.27 8.73
CA THR A 104 6.82 -5.40 8.18
C THR A 104 7.04 -5.70 6.70
N GLU A 105 7.52 -4.71 5.92
CA GLU A 105 7.56 -4.76 4.45
C GLU A 105 8.25 -6.02 3.89
N HIS A 106 9.36 -6.45 4.50
CA HIS A 106 10.16 -7.59 4.06
C HIS A 106 9.47 -8.96 4.22
N THR A 107 8.33 -9.01 4.91
CA THR A 107 7.54 -10.24 5.08
C THR A 107 6.21 -10.22 4.36
N HIS A 108 5.83 -9.10 3.72
CA HIS A 108 4.57 -8.97 2.98
C HIS A 108 4.40 -10.02 1.90
N ALA A 109 5.42 -10.21 1.04
CA ALA A 109 5.38 -11.19 -0.04
C ALA A 109 5.23 -12.62 0.50
N PHE A 110 5.94 -12.96 1.58
CA PHE A 110 5.92 -14.28 2.21
C PHE A 110 4.57 -14.61 2.85
N ALA A 111 3.84 -13.60 3.32
CA ALA A 111 2.49 -13.77 3.85
C ALA A 111 1.42 -13.78 2.74
N THR A 112 1.59 -12.96 1.70
CA THR A 112 0.62 -12.77 0.63
C THR A 112 0.61 -13.93 -0.37
N LEU A 113 1.79 -14.41 -0.79
CA LEU A 113 1.90 -15.43 -1.84
C LEU A 113 1.22 -16.76 -1.50
N PRO A 114 1.36 -17.34 -0.28
CA PRO A 114 0.63 -18.54 0.09
C PRO A 114 -0.88 -18.35 0.03
N ALA A 115 -1.40 -17.22 0.50
CA ALA A 115 -2.83 -16.93 0.47
C ALA A 115 -3.36 -16.86 -0.97
N LEU A 116 -2.64 -16.19 -1.89
CA LEU A 116 -2.99 -16.14 -3.31
C LEU A 116 -2.97 -17.53 -3.96
N LYS A 117 -1.94 -18.35 -3.66
CA LYS A 117 -1.84 -19.72 -4.16
C LYS A 117 -2.98 -20.61 -3.66
N ALA A 118 -3.46 -20.37 -2.45
CA ALA A 118 -4.63 -21.05 -1.88
C ALA A 118 -5.98 -20.47 -2.35
N GLY A 119 -5.98 -19.53 -3.32
CA GLY A 119 -7.19 -18.91 -3.85
C GLY A 119 -7.95 -18.03 -2.87
N LYS A 120 -7.26 -17.41 -1.90
CA LYS A 120 -7.88 -16.53 -0.91
C LYS A 120 -7.82 -15.08 -1.37
N HIS A 121 -8.86 -14.29 -1.03
CA HIS A 121 -8.83 -12.84 -1.19
C HIS A 121 -7.76 -12.24 -0.27
N VAL A 122 -7.05 -11.21 -0.72
CA VAL A 122 -5.95 -10.63 0.06
C VAL A 122 -6.05 -9.11 0.15
N TYR A 123 -5.99 -8.61 1.37
CA TYR A 123 -5.66 -7.22 1.66
C TYR A 123 -4.23 -7.18 2.23
N CYS A 124 -3.31 -6.49 1.55
CA CYS A 124 -1.93 -6.33 2.02
C CYS A 124 -1.62 -4.87 2.26
N GLU A 125 -1.08 -4.52 3.44
CA GLU A 125 -0.63 -3.15 3.71
C GLU A 125 0.44 -2.68 2.72
N LYS A 126 0.55 -1.39 2.60
CA LYS A 126 1.56 -0.72 1.76
C LYS A 126 2.95 -0.70 2.46
N PRO A 127 4.03 -0.67 1.68
CA PRO A 127 4.11 -1.01 0.26
C PRO A 127 3.79 -2.49 0.05
N LEU A 128 3.40 -2.86 -1.16
CA LEU A 128 2.97 -4.26 -1.44
C LEU A 128 4.07 -5.27 -1.09
N THR A 129 5.32 -4.92 -1.37
CA THR A 129 6.50 -5.75 -1.12
C THR A 129 7.72 -4.86 -0.82
N ARG A 130 8.83 -5.47 -0.38
CA ARG A 130 10.09 -4.77 -0.16
C ARG A 130 10.85 -4.50 -1.45
N ASP A 131 10.83 -5.40 -2.41
CA ASP A 131 11.58 -5.27 -3.66
C ASP A 131 10.74 -5.54 -4.92
N VAL A 132 11.33 -5.19 -6.08
CA VAL A 132 10.66 -5.29 -7.39
C VAL A 132 10.40 -6.73 -7.80
N HIS A 133 11.28 -7.66 -7.46
CA HIS A 133 11.13 -9.08 -7.78
C HIS A 133 9.93 -9.68 -7.07
N GLU A 134 9.84 -9.45 -5.76
CA GLU A 134 8.68 -9.83 -4.95
C GLU A 134 7.38 -9.24 -5.51
N CYS A 135 7.40 -7.95 -5.92
CA CYS A 135 6.25 -7.27 -6.48
C CYS A 135 5.76 -7.96 -7.76
N ARG A 136 6.67 -8.36 -8.67
CA ARG A 136 6.32 -9.10 -9.89
C ARG A 136 5.69 -10.45 -9.57
N ILE A 137 6.30 -11.21 -8.67
CA ILE A 137 5.78 -12.52 -8.24
C ILE A 137 4.35 -12.38 -7.68
N ILE A 138 4.11 -11.39 -6.82
CA ILE A 138 2.78 -11.16 -6.23
C ILE A 138 1.77 -10.74 -7.30
N THR A 139 2.15 -9.84 -8.22
CA THR A 139 1.29 -9.38 -9.30
C THR A 139 0.87 -10.53 -10.22
N GLU A 140 1.83 -11.38 -10.62
CA GLU A 140 1.54 -12.55 -11.44
C GLU A 140 0.68 -13.59 -10.70
N ALA A 141 0.96 -13.82 -9.41
CA ALA A 141 0.18 -14.74 -8.60
C ALA A 141 -1.27 -14.25 -8.44
N ALA A 142 -1.48 -12.95 -8.19
CA ALA A 142 -2.80 -12.34 -8.08
C ALA A 142 -3.60 -12.48 -9.39
N ALA A 143 -2.97 -12.23 -10.54
CA ALA A 143 -3.62 -12.39 -11.85
C ALA A 143 -4.04 -13.85 -12.11
N LYS A 144 -3.23 -14.83 -11.69
CA LYS A 144 -3.53 -16.25 -11.83
C LYS A 144 -4.62 -16.74 -10.86
N ALA A 145 -4.63 -16.22 -9.64
CA ALA A 145 -5.54 -16.66 -8.58
C ALA A 145 -7.00 -16.27 -8.83
N LYS A 146 -7.27 -15.24 -9.64
CA LYS A 146 -8.61 -14.71 -9.93
C LYS A 146 -9.43 -14.36 -8.67
N VAL A 147 -8.75 -13.87 -7.66
CA VAL A 147 -9.34 -13.40 -6.39
C VAL A 147 -9.31 -11.88 -6.31
N GLN A 148 -10.01 -11.31 -5.35
CA GLN A 148 -9.92 -9.88 -5.09
C GLN A 148 -8.66 -9.58 -4.28
N THR A 149 -7.93 -8.55 -4.70
CA THR A 149 -6.73 -8.08 -4.01
C THR A 149 -6.81 -6.57 -3.81
N GLN A 150 -6.33 -6.11 -2.65
CA GLN A 150 -6.29 -4.70 -2.31
C GLN A 150 -5.00 -4.37 -1.59
N MET A 151 -4.28 -3.34 -2.06
CA MET A 151 -3.17 -2.75 -1.31
C MET A 151 -3.67 -1.67 -0.36
N GLY A 152 -3.07 -1.57 0.82
CA GLY A 152 -3.46 -0.68 1.93
C GLY A 152 -3.11 0.78 1.74
N THR A 153 -3.32 1.36 0.56
CA THR A 153 -3.19 2.80 0.27
C THR A 153 -4.48 3.55 0.63
N GLN A 154 -4.84 3.57 1.90
CA GLN A 154 -6.13 4.10 2.37
C GLN A 154 -6.44 5.54 1.94
N ILE A 155 -5.43 6.36 1.65
CA ILE A 155 -5.61 7.75 1.19
C ILE A 155 -6.21 7.79 -0.22
N HIS A 156 -5.99 6.76 -1.04
CA HIS A 156 -6.63 6.58 -2.34
C HIS A 156 -8.16 6.71 -2.25
N ALA A 157 -8.77 6.11 -1.23
CA ALA A 157 -10.20 6.20 -0.98
C ALA A 157 -10.64 7.57 -0.40
N GLY A 158 -9.72 8.50 -0.17
CA GLY A 158 -9.99 9.81 0.39
C GLY A 158 -10.77 10.73 -0.57
N GLU A 159 -11.73 11.47 -0.05
CA GLU A 159 -12.55 12.41 -0.85
C GLU A 159 -11.68 13.41 -1.60
N ASN A 160 -10.65 13.95 -0.94
CA ASN A 160 -9.78 14.95 -1.55
C ASN A 160 -9.00 14.40 -2.75
N PHE A 161 -8.48 13.17 -2.66
CA PHE A 161 -7.74 12.55 -3.77
C PHE A 161 -8.65 12.32 -4.98
N ARG A 162 -9.83 11.76 -4.77
CA ARG A 162 -10.83 11.63 -5.84
C ARG A 162 -11.11 12.98 -6.51
N ARG A 163 -11.29 14.03 -5.69
CA ARG A 163 -11.57 15.37 -6.21
C ARG A 163 -10.42 15.94 -7.03
N VAL A 164 -9.18 15.74 -6.61
CA VAL A 164 -7.99 16.16 -7.37
C VAL A 164 -7.89 15.41 -8.69
N VAL A 165 -8.12 14.10 -8.67
CA VAL A 165 -8.13 13.26 -9.89
C VAL A 165 -9.19 13.79 -10.89
N GLU A 166 -10.41 14.04 -10.43
CA GLU A 166 -11.48 14.60 -11.25
C GLU A 166 -11.10 15.96 -11.88
N LEU A 167 -10.48 16.86 -11.11
CA LEU A 167 -10.05 18.16 -11.59
C LEU A 167 -8.96 18.04 -12.68
N ILE A 168 -7.96 17.20 -12.44
CA ILE A 168 -6.86 16.98 -13.40
C ILE A 168 -7.39 16.34 -14.68
N GLN A 169 -8.20 15.28 -14.57
CA GLN A 169 -8.75 14.56 -15.72
C GLN A 169 -9.78 15.37 -16.52
N ALA A 170 -10.44 16.31 -15.88
CA ALA A 170 -11.31 17.29 -16.55
C ALA A 170 -10.56 18.48 -17.17
N GLY A 171 -9.21 18.48 -17.13
CA GLY A 171 -8.39 19.53 -17.73
C GLY A 171 -8.40 20.88 -17.01
N ALA A 172 -8.69 20.90 -15.70
CA ALA A 172 -8.83 22.15 -14.92
C ALA A 172 -7.59 23.07 -14.98
N ILE A 173 -6.42 22.52 -15.21
CA ILE A 173 -5.13 23.25 -15.33
C ILE A 173 -4.45 23.05 -16.69
N GLY A 174 -5.16 22.50 -17.67
CA GLY A 174 -4.60 22.11 -18.97
C GLY A 174 -3.69 20.86 -18.88
N PRO A 175 -3.07 20.46 -20.00
CA PRO A 175 -2.12 19.35 -20.03
C PRO A 175 -0.98 19.51 -19.03
N VAL A 176 -0.74 18.48 -18.21
CA VAL A 176 0.29 18.49 -17.15
C VAL A 176 1.59 17.94 -17.69
N LYS A 177 2.68 18.72 -17.63
CA LYS A 177 4.03 18.36 -18.08
C LYS A 177 5.01 18.09 -16.95
N GLU A 178 4.70 18.58 -15.76
CA GLU A 178 5.57 18.48 -14.59
C GLU A 178 4.75 18.24 -13.32
N ALA A 179 5.24 17.36 -12.46
CA ALA A 179 4.65 17.10 -11.15
C ALA A 179 5.74 16.94 -10.08
N HIS A 180 5.47 17.46 -8.88
CA HIS A 180 6.36 17.36 -7.73
C HIS A 180 5.62 16.80 -6.54
N THR A 181 6.21 15.82 -5.88
CA THR A 181 5.67 15.28 -4.62
C THR A 181 6.73 15.37 -3.54
N TRP A 182 6.39 15.94 -2.39
CA TRP A 182 7.34 16.08 -1.28
C TRP A 182 6.76 15.71 0.06
N VAL A 183 7.63 15.21 0.94
CA VAL A 183 7.36 14.96 2.36
C VAL A 183 8.49 15.50 3.22
N SER A 184 8.15 16.09 4.38
CA SER A 184 9.14 16.66 5.29
C SER A 184 9.75 15.64 6.25
N ARG A 185 9.37 14.37 6.19
CA ARG A 185 9.95 13.33 7.03
C ARG A 185 11.38 13.04 6.60
N ALA A 186 12.35 13.34 7.47
CA ALA A 186 13.76 13.07 7.27
C ALA A 186 14.24 11.99 8.26
N TRP A 187 13.78 10.75 8.05
CA TRP A 187 14.17 9.60 8.85
C TRP A 187 15.07 8.66 8.05
N GLY A 188 16.25 8.39 8.57
CA GLY A 188 17.23 7.57 7.88
C GLY A 188 18.67 7.98 8.19
N TRP A 189 19.56 7.65 7.28
CA TRP A 189 20.97 7.98 7.41
C TRP A 189 21.20 9.50 7.24
N GLN A 190 21.72 10.10 8.31
CA GLN A 190 22.03 11.53 8.44
C GLN A 190 22.93 11.75 9.65
N SER A 191 23.49 12.94 9.84
CA SER A 191 24.27 13.25 11.02
C SER A 191 23.41 13.18 12.31
N LYS A 192 24.05 12.93 13.47
CA LYS A 192 23.34 12.96 14.77
C LYS A 192 22.67 14.30 15.05
N ALA A 193 23.30 15.38 14.62
CA ALA A 193 22.74 16.73 14.77
C ALA A 193 21.49 16.90 13.92
N ASP A 194 21.53 16.45 12.66
CA ASP A 194 20.37 16.51 11.76
C ASP A 194 19.25 15.57 12.23
N ALA A 195 19.56 14.37 12.71
CA ALA A 195 18.57 13.46 13.27
C ALA A 195 17.78 14.10 14.41
N LYS A 196 18.48 14.79 15.32
CA LYS A 196 17.84 15.56 16.41
C LYS A 196 16.99 16.71 15.86
N LYS A 197 17.51 17.51 14.92
CA LYS A 197 16.80 18.62 14.28
C LYS A 197 15.56 18.15 13.56
N ASN A 198 15.65 17.04 12.83
CA ASN A 198 14.59 16.44 12.04
C ASN A 198 13.65 15.54 12.85
N ARG A 199 13.86 15.44 14.17
CA ARG A 199 13.04 14.60 15.08
C ARG A 199 12.97 13.15 14.64
N ASP A 200 14.09 12.62 14.16
CA ASP A 200 14.16 11.19 13.86
C ASP A 200 14.08 10.37 15.16
N LEU A 201 13.42 9.21 15.09
CA LEU A 201 13.22 8.32 16.25
C LEU A 201 14.53 7.70 16.75
N ILE A 202 15.50 7.58 15.86
CA ILE A 202 16.85 7.06 16.17
C ILE A 202 17.90 7.94 15.49
N SER A 203 19.10 7.95 16.05
CA SER A 203 20.24 8.69 15.50
C SER A 203 21.41 7.76 15.15
N THR A 204 21.08 6.54 14.74
CA THR A 204 22.07 5.52 14.37
C THR A 204 22.79 5.93 13.09
N GLN A 205 24.13 5.85 13.14
CA GLN A 205 25.01 6.24 12.02
C GLN A 205 25.54 5.02 11.26
N ASP A 206 25.38 3.81 11.81
CA ASP A 206 25.87 2.56 11.26
C ASP A 206 25.11 1.39 11.86
N THR A 207 25.28 0.20 11.30
CA THR A 207 24.76 -1.05 11.85
C THR A 207 25.20 -1.24 13.30
N PRO A 208 24.27 -1.50 14.23
CA PRO A 208 24.62 -1.80 15.62
C PRO A 208 25.55 -3.00 15.70
N LYS A 209 26.78 -2.79 16.21
CA LYS A 209 27.80 -3.85 16.30
C LYS A 209 27.56 -4.86 17.43
N LYS A 210 26.79 -4.48 18.45
CA LYS A 210 26.47 -5.34 19.59
C LYS A 210 24.95 -5.52 19.69
N GLY A 211 24.55 -6.78 19.83
CA GLY A 211 23.15 -7.10 20.12
C GLY A 211 22.74 -6.68 21.54
N LYS A 212 21.44 -6.63 21.75
CA LYS A 212 20.79 -6.48 23.06
C LYS A 212 19.94 -7.74 23.34
N PRO A 213 19.58 -8.00 24.60
CA PRO A 213 18.61 -9.05 24.90
C PRO A 213 17.31 -8.87 24.12
N VAL A 214 16.82 -9.95 23.54
CA VAL A 214 15.50 -9.95 22.89
C VAL A 214 14.43 -9.81 23.97
N PRO A 215 13.44 -8.93 23.80
CA PRO A 215 12.31 -8.86 24.74
C PRO A 215 11.53 -10.18 24.78
N ASP A 216 11.13 -10.65 25.95
CA ASP A 216 10.40 -11.92 26.15
C ASP A 216 9.09 -12.03 25.35
N ILE A 217 8.53 -10.88 24.93
CA ILE A 217 7.30 -10.81 24.14
C ILE A 217 7.52 -10.99 22.64
N LEU A 218 8.77 -11.09 22.17
CA LEU A 218 9.12 -11.07 20.75
C LEU A 218 9.90 -12.32 20.35
N ASP A 219 9.46 -13.03 19.33
CA ASP A 219 10.29 -14.00 18.63
C ASP A 219 11.09 -13.27 17.55
N TRP A 220 12.39 -13.06 17.82
CA TRP A 220 13.26 -12.26 16.96
C TRP A 220 13.61 -12.97 15.66
N ASP A 221 13.81 -14.29 15.68
CA ASP A 221 14.14 -15.08 14.49
C ASP A 221 12.95 -15.10 13.52
N LEU A 222 11.74 -15.27 14.02
CA LEU A 222 10.54 -15.18 13.21
C LEU A 222 10.28 -13.75 12.72
N TRP A 223 10.64 -12.72 13.52
CA TRP A 223 10.52 -11.32 13.11
C TRP A 223 11.47 -10.97 11.97
N ILE A 224 12.74 -11.42 12.02
CA ILE A 224 13.72 -11.29 10.94
C ILE A 224 13.21 -11.97 9.66
N GLY A 225 12.63 -13.15 9.80
CA GLY A 225 12.07 -13.93 8.68
C GLY A 225 13.10 -14.14 7.57
N PRO A 226 12.83 -13.64 6.33
CA PRO A 226 13.71 -13.86 5.17
C PRO A 226 14.95 -12.96 5.15
N ALA A 227 15.05 -11.96 6.02
CA ALA A 227 16.19 -11.05 6.05
C ALA A 227 17.44 -11.75 6.61
N PRO A 228 18.65 -11.28 6.26
CA PRO A 228 19.88 -11.81 6.84
C PRO A 228 19.87 -11.76 8.36
N HIS A 229 20.33 -12.84 9.01
CA HIS A 229 20.38 -12.92 10.47
C HIS A 229 21.25 -11.80 11.04
N ARG A 230 20.72 -11.11 12.04
CA ARG A 230 21.44 -10.10 12.85
C ARG A 230 20.97 -10.13 14.30
N PRO A 231 21.85 -9.81 15.27
CA PRO A 231 21.46 -9.72 16.67
C PRO A 231 20.39 -8.65 16.88
N PHE A 232 19.47 -8.88 17.81
CA PHE A 232 18.44 -7.90 18.16
C PHE A 232 19.07 -6.58 18.64
N HIS A 233 18.49 -5.47 18.19
CA HIS A 233 18.79 -4.14 18.69
C HIS A 233 17.53 -3.27 18.74
N SER A 234 17.46 -2.36 19.72
CA SER A 234 16.34 -1.45 19.89
C SER A 234 16.17 -0.43 18.76
N ASP A 235 17.14 -0.30 17.85
CA ASP A 235 17.05 0.54 16.65
C ASP A 235 16.32 -0.15 15.49
N TYR A 236 16.07 -1.45 15.59
CA TYR A 236 15.24 -2.19 14.64
C TYR A 236 13.78 -2.27 15.10
N PHE A 237 13.57 -2.45 16.41
CA PHE A 237 12.26 -2.71 17.01
C PHE A 237 12.10 -1.95 18.35
N PRO A 238 10.91 -1.49 18.74
CA PRO A 238 9.62 -1.61 18.01
C PRO A 238 9.50 -0.64 16.85
N GLY A 239 8.49 -0.90 15.99
CA GLY A 239 8.18 -0.01 14.88
C GLY A 239 7.85 1.43 15.30
N PRO A 240 8.04 2.44 14.44
CA PRO A 240 8.45 2.38 13.03
C PRO A 240 9.96 2.51 12.79
N ARG A 241 10.81 2.00 13.69
CA ARG A 241 12.27 2.11 13.59
C ARG A 241 12.85 1.31 12.43
N TRP A 242 12.26 0.18 12.11
CA TRP A 242 12.66 -0.72 11.03
C TRP A 242 12.64 -0.08 9.63
N TYR A 243 11.85 0.93 9.38
CA TYR A 243 11.75 1.59 8.07
C TYR A 243 13.09 2.05 7.47
N ARG A 244 14.09 2.32 8.31
CA ARG A 244 15.40 2.86 7.90
C ARG A 244 16.33 1.82 7.30
N TRP A 245 16.09 0.56 7.58
CA TRP A 245 17.03 -0.52 7.31
C TRP A 245 16.65 -1.25 6.03
N TRP A 246 17.62 -1.33 5.09
CA TRP A 246 17.39 -1.96 3.79
C TRP A 246 16.91 -3.39 3.86
N ASP A 247 17.32 -4.16 4.87
CA ASP A 247 16.85 -5.53 5.05
C ASP A 247 15.37 -5.63 5.40
N PHE A 248 14.78 -4.56 5.95
CA PHE A 248 13.41 -4.58 6.46
C PHE A 248 12.46 -3.66 5.68
N ALA A 249 12.99 -2.62 5.01
CA ALA A 249 12.21 -1.63 4.26
C ALA A 249 13.09 -0.77 3.34
N ASN A 250 12.49 0.27 2.73
CA ASN A 250 13.17 1.20 1.84
C ASN A 250 13.03 2.67 2.29
N GLY A 251 13.05 2.90 3.59
CA GLY A 251 13.04 4.24 4.20
C GLY A 251 11.73 5.00 4.01
N THR A 252 11.84 6.32 4.03
CA THR A 252 10.69 7.22 3.90
C THR A 252 9.97 7.06 2.56
N MET A 253 10.68 6.68 1.50
CA MET A 253 10.07 6.49 0.19
C MET A 253 9.11 5.29 0.19
N SER A 254 9.46 4.16 0.77
CA SER A 254 8.55 3.01 0.84
C SER A 254 7.34 3.30 1.74
N ASP A 255 7.58 3.93 2.87
CA ASP A 255 6.50 4.23 3.82
C ASP A 255 5.52 5.30 3.31
N LEU A 256 6.01 6.39 2.74
CA LEU A 256 5.18 7.52 2.31
C LEU A 256 5.02 7.65 0.79
N GLY A 257 5.95 7.09 0.01
CA GLY A 257 5.90 7.19 -1.45
C GLY A 257 4.66 6.51 -2.02
N SER A 258 4.30 5.32 -1.52
CA SER A 258 3.08 4.63 -1.95
C SER A 258 1.80 5.45 -1.72
N HIS A 259 1.73 6.22 -0.64
CA HIS A 259 0.59 7.11 -0.37
C HIS A 259 0.59 8.39 -1.19
N ARG A 260 1.77 8.94 -1.49
CA ARG A 260 1.91 10.26 -2.10
C ARG A 260 2.02 10.21 -3.61
N ASN A 261 2.75 9.22 -4.14
CA ASN A 261 2.87 9.03 -5.58
C ASN A 261 1.60 8.40 -6.17
N ASP A 262 0.76 7.75 -5.36
CA ASP A 262 -0.54 7.26 -5.78
C ASP A 262 -1.37 8.36 -6.48
N LEU A 263 -1.39 9.58 -5.94
CA LEU A 263 -2.17 10.68 -6.51
C LEU A 263 -1.73 11.06 -7.95
N PRO A 264 -0.45 11.37 -8.25
CA PRO A 264 -0.03 11.64 -9.61
C PRO A 264 -0.15 10.41 -10.54
N TRP A 265 0.10 9.19 -10.04
CA TRP A 265 -0.12 7.98 -10.84
C TRP A 265 -1.57 7.86 -11.29
N TRP A 266 -2.52 8.04 -10.38
CA TRP A 266 -3.93 7.97 -10.69
C TRP A 266 -4.41 9.13 -11.56
N ALA A 267 -4.12 10.37 -11.16
CA ALA A 267 -4.60 11.56 -11.84
C ALA A 267 -4.10 11.67 -13.29
N LEU A 268 -2.83 11.28 -13.51
CA LEU A 268 -2.14 11.39 -14.80
C LEU A 268 -2.06 10.08 -15.57
N LYS A 269 -2.71 9.00 -15.07
CA LYS A 269 -2.72 7.66 -15.70
C LYS A 269 -1.30 7.15 -15.96
N LEU A 270 -0.42 7.29 -14.96
CA LEU A 270 0.97 6.86 -15.09
C LEU A 270 1.09 5.33 -14.99
N GLU A 271 1.98 4.79 -15.80
CA GLU A 271 2.41 3.40 -15.76
C GLU A 271 3.87 3.31 -15.32
N ALA A 272 4.65 2.41 -15.90
CA ALA A 272 6.09 2.34 -15.61
C ALA A 272 6.83 3.55 -16.18
N PRO A 273 7.75 4.17 -15.42
CA PRO A 273 8.57 5.26 -15.91
C PRO A 273 9.60 4.75 -16.95
N LEU A 274 9.96 5.61 -17.89
CA LEU A 274 11.03 5.35 -18.85
C LEU A 274 12.42 5.39 -18.19
N THR A 275 12.60 6.37 -17.28
CA THR A 275 13.84 6.52 -16.49
C THR A 275 13.54 6.85 -15.04
N ILE A 276 14.44 6.43 -14.16
CA ILE A 276 14.48 6.79 -12.75
C ILE A 276 15.88 7.30 -12.45
N GLU A 277 15.98 8.56 -12.03
CA GLU A 277 17.25 9.27 -11.83
C GLU A 277 17.31 9.89 -10.43
N PRO A 278 18.26 9.50 -9.55
CA PRO A 278 18.51 10.23 -8.32
C PRO A 278 19.12 11.59 -8.63
N LEU A 279 18.51 12.68 -8.15
CA LEU A 279 18.98 14.05 -8.37
C LEU A 279 19.80 14.57 -7.20
N SER A 280 19.43 14.20 -5.97
CA SER A 280 20.12 14.60 -4.75
C SER A 280 20.03 13.52 -3.68
N GLY A 281 20.89 13.64 -2.69
CA GLY A 281 20.96 12.75 -1.54
C GLY A 281 22.40 12.44 -1.15
N PRO A 282 22.61 11.81 0.01
CA PRO A 282 23.94 11.35 0.40
C PRO A 282 24.39 10.18 -0.47
N LYS A 283 25.70 9.87 -0.43
CA LYS A 283 26.19 8.59 -0.98
C LYS A 283 25.42 7.44 -0.32
N PRO A 284 25.06 6.39 -1.10
CA PRO A 284 24.33 5.26 -0.54
C PRO A 284 25.05 4.65 0.66
N HIS A 285 24.32 4.45 1.75
CA HIS A 285 24.80 3.70 2.89
C HIS A 285 24.47 2.21 2.69
N HIS A 286 25.38 1.31 3.11
CA HIS A 286 25.25 -0.13 2.87
C HIS A 286 24.03 -0.76 3.57
N ASP A 287 23.55 -0.18 4.67
CA ASP A 287 22.51 -0.79 5.50
C ASP A 287 21.31 0.16 5.80
N ILE A 288 21.47 1.47 5.61
CA ILE A 288 20.47 2.47 6.04
C ILE A 288 20.02 3.34 4.87
N ALA A 289 18.71 3.46 4.71
CA ALA A 289 18.08 4.34 3.73
C ALA A 289 18.35 5.82 4.02
N PRO A 290 18.49 6.70 3.01
CA PRO A 290 18.75 8.12 3.21
C PRO A 290 17.59 8.83 3.89
N ALA A 291 17.91 9.78 4.78
CA ALA A 291 16.90 10.63 5.41
C ALA A 291 16.33 11.68 4.45
N SER A 292 17.17 12.21 3.56
CA SER A 292 16.80 13.23 2.57
C SER A 292 17.34 12.83 1.21
N MET A 293 16.51 12.94 0.17
CA MET A 293 16.89 12.71 -1.23
C MET A 293 15.82 13.25 -2.17
N SER A 294 16.16 13.37 -3.45
CA SER A 294 15.20 13.57 -4.54
C SER A 294 15.45 12.62 -5.69
N VAL A 295 14.35 12.20 -6.34
CA VAL A 295 14.37 11.24 -7.46
C VAL A 295 13.40 11.71 -8.53
N LYS A 296 13.89 11.77 -9.79
CA LYS A 296 13.10 12.12 -10.96
C LYS A 296 12.70 10.86 -11.72
N TYR A 297 11.46 10.85 -12.16
CA TYR A 297 10.86 9.85 -13.03
C TYR A 297 10.44 10.53 -14.33
N THR A 298 10.77 9.94 -15.48
CA THR A 298 10.30 10.44 -16.77
C THR A 298 9.31 9.47 -17.38
N PHE A 299 8.28 10.03 -18.02
CA PHE A 299 7.22 9.27 -18.68
C PHE A 299 7.03 9.79 -20.10
N GLY A 300 6.78 8.89 -21.05
CA GLY A 300 6.38 9.24 -22.40
C GLY A 300 4.98 9.85 -22.46
N ALA A 301 4.61 10.36 -23.64
CA ALA A 301 3.24 10.78 -23.93
C ALA A 301 2.29 9.57 -23.83
N ARG A 302 1.08 9.79 -23.28
CA ARG A 302 0.08 8.75 -22.99
C ARG A 302 -1.25 9.00 -23.71
N GLY A 303 -1.19 9.64 -24.88
CA GLY A 303 -2.34 10.01 -25.69
C GLY A 303 -2.78 11.49 -25.48
N ASP A 304 -3.93 11.84 -26.03
CA ASP A 304 -4.46 13.20 -26.01
C ASP A 304 -4.67 13.71 -24.59
N GLY A 305 -4.18 14.92 -24.32
CA GLY A 305 -4.24 15.56 -23.01
C GLY A 305 -3.21 15.06 -21.98
N TYR A 306 -2.39 14.06 -22.33
CA TYR A 306 -1.35 13.50 -21.45
C TYR A 306 0.04 13.52 -22.12
N PRO A 307 0.69 14.68 -22.21
CA PRO A 307 2.01 14.81 -22.82
C PRO A 307 3.09 14.02 -22.04
N ALA A 308 4.31 13.99 -22.58
CA ALA A 308 5.47 13.53 -21.81
C ALA A 308 5.58 14.32 -20.50
N LEU A 309 5.99 13.64 -19.43
CA LEU A 309 5.94 14.17 -18.07
C LEU A 309 7.23 13.91 -17.30
N GLU A 310 7.68 14.89 -16.53
CA GLU A 310 8.63 14.70 -15.45
C GLU A 310 7.90 14.73 -14.11
N HIS A 311 8.08 13.68 -13.30
CA HIS A 311 7.63 13.66 -11.91
C HIS A 311 8.82 13.55 -10.98
N THR A 312 8.92 14.43 -9.99
CA THR A 312 10.01 14.39 -9.01
C THR A 312 9.48 14.18 -7.60
N TRP A 313 10.05 13.17 -6.94
CA TRP A 313 9.89 12.92 -5.51
C TRP A 313 10.96 13.64 -4.71
N TYR A 314 10.56 14.22 -3.56
CA TYR A 314 11.46 14.82 -2.59
C TYR A 314 11.12 14.34 -1.19
N GLN A 315 12.12 14.03 -0.38
CA GLN A 315 11.91 13.68 1.02
C GLN A 315 12.89 14.39 1.94
N GLY A 316 12.48 14.56 3.20
CA GLY A 316 13.28 15.18 4.24
C GLY A 316 13.41 16.69 4.04
N THR A 317 14.64 17.14 3.91
CA THR A 317 14.98 18.57 3.71
C THR A 317 14.84 19.01 2.26
N GLU A 318 14.77 18.07 1.33
CA GLU A 318 14.62 18.37 -0.09
C GLU A 318 13.20 18.87 -0.40
N LYS A 319 13.13 19.88 -1.27
CA LYS A 319 11.89 20.49 -1.75
C LYS A 319 12.05 20.93 -3.20
N PRO A 320 10.97 21.01 -4.00
CA PRO A 320 11.04 21.56 -5.34
C PRO A 320 11.45 23.04 -5.31
N LYS A 321 12.14 23.50 -6.34
CA LYS A 321 12.65 24.87 -6.49
C LYS A 321 11.56 25.92 -6.26
N ILE A 322 10.39 25.71 -6.88
CA ILE A 322 9.21 26.60 -6.74
C ILE A 322 8.74 26.76 -5.29
N TRP A 323 8.97 25.79 -4.42
CA TRP A 323 8.64 25.89 -2.99
C TRP A 323 9.51 26.93 -2.29
N HIS A 324 10.78 27.06 -2.69
CA HIS A 324 11.72 28.03 -2.14
C HIS A 324 11.49 29.44 -2.71
N GLU A 325 11.25 29.55 -4.00
CA GLU A 325 11.10 30.81 -4.72
C GLU A 325 9.78 31.55 -4.42
N GLY A 326 8.77 30.84 -3.93
CA GLY A 326 7.45 31.35 -3.72
C GLY A 326 6.50 31.01 -4.89
N GLY A 327 5.29 31.57 -4.89
CA GLY A 327 4.26 31.24 -5.90
C GLY A 327 3.36 30.08 -5.52
N ILE A 328 3.73 29.30 -4.52
CA ILE A 328 2.88 28.27 -3.91
C ILE A 328 2.92 28.36 -2.38
N PRO A 329 1.87 27.93 -1.67
CA PRO A 329 1.89 27.82 -0.23
C PRO A 329 3.00 26.87 0.27
N LYS A 330 3.72 27.26 1.31
CA LYS A 330 4.83 26.47 1.91
C LYS A 330 4.30 25.32 2.77
N TRP A 331 3.60 24.38 2.19
CA TRP A 331 3.15 23.19 2.91
C TRP A 331 4.33 22.24 3.17
N GLY A 332 4.35 21.61 4.34
CA GLY A 332 5.38 20.64 4.70
C GLY A 332 5.37 19.40 3.82
N ASN A 333 4.18 18.96 3.39
CA ASN A 333 3.98 17.86 2.45
C ASN A 333 3.03 18.32 1.35
N GLY A 334 3.19 17.79 0.15
CA GLY A 334 2.30 18.11 -0.95
C GLY A 334 2.62 17.37 -2.23
N THR A 335 1.66 17.43 -3.15
CA THR A 335 1.81 17.08 -4.56
C THR A 335 1.37 18.28 -5.38
N LEU A 336 2.26 18.79 -6.21
CA LEU A 336 2.03 19.91 -7.13
C LEU A 336 1.97 19.35 -8.55
N PHE A 337 0.93 19.72 -9.27
CA PHE A 337 0.77 19.50 -10.70
C PHE A 337 0.94 20.84 -11.42
N ILE A 338 1.80 20.91 -12.43
CA ILE A 338 2.06 22.09 -13.25
C ILE A 338 1.53 21.80 -14.66
N GLY A 339 0.45 22.44 -15.00
CA GLY A 339 -0.19 22.37 -16.31
C GLY A 339 0.02 23.64 -17.13
N GLU A 340 -0.41 23.62 -18.40
CA GLU A 340 -0.29 24.77 -19.31
C GLU A 340 -1.14 25.96 -18.88
N ASP A 341 -2.27 25.70 -18.21
CA ASP A 341 -3.25 26.74 -17.81
C ASP A 341 -3.15 27.12 -16.33
N GLY A 342 -2.33 26.46 -15.54
CA GLY A 342 -2.19 26.74 -14.12
C GLY A 342 -1.60 25.59 -13.35
N MET A 343 -1.74 25.65 -12.01
CA MET A 343 -1.21 24.62 -11.12
C MET A 343 -2.28 24.12 -10.15
N LEU A 344 -2.13 22.88 -9.69
CA LEU A 344 -2.92 22.32 -8.60
C LEU A 344 -1.97 21.80 -7.53
N LEU A 345 -2.09 22.34 -6.32
CA LEU A 345 -1.37 21.87 -5.14
C LEU A 345 -2.33 21.09 -4.24
N SER A 346 -1.92 19.86 -3.84
CA SER A 346 -2.72 18.97 -2.99
C SER A 346 -1.91 18.43 -1.81
N ASP A 347 -2.58 18.19 -0.70
CA ASP A 347 -2.16 17.33 0.40
C ASP A 347 -3.29 16.31 0.65
N TYR A 348 -3.21 15.47 1.68
CA TYR A 348 -4.21 14.41 1.92
C TYR A 348 -5.66 14.88 2.00
N GLY A 349 -5.92 15.98 2.70
CA GLY A 349 -7.27 16.46 2.97
C GLY A 349 -7.64 17.81 2.33
N LYS A 350 -6.76 18.40 1.51
CA LYS A 350 -6.97 19.73 0.93
C LYS A 350 -6.26 19.88 -0.41
N HIS A 351 -6.82 20.74 -1.26
CA HIS A 351 -6.18 21.16 -2.51
C HIS A 351 -6.56 22.60 -2.87
N ILE A 352 -5.75 23.21 -3.73
CA ILE A 352 -5.94 24.58 -4.21
C ILE A 352 -5.48 24.67 -5.66
N LEU A 353 -6.24 25.41 -6.47
CA LEU A 353 -5.88 25.78 -7.84
C LEU A 353 -5.10 27.10 -7.81
N LEU A 354 -4.03 27.20 -8.57
CA LEU A 354 -3.11 28.34 -8.58
C LEU A 354 -2.87 28.88 -10.00
N PRO A 355 -2.69 30.20 -10.19
CA PRO A 355 -2.85 31.22 -9.15
C PRO A 355 -4.32 31.40 -8.77
N GLU A 356 -4.63 31.59 -7.48
CA GLU A 356 -6.01 31.65 -6.97
C GLU A 356 -6.90 32.68 -7.68
N LYS A 357 -6.31 33.81 -8.04
CA LYS A 357 -7.04 34.87 -8.77
C LYS A 357 -7.63 34.38 -10.11
N LYS A 358 -6.86 33.55 -10.85
CA LYS A 358 -7.29 32.95 -12.13
C LYS A 358 -8.49 32.03 -11.95
N PHE A 359 -8.48 31.27 -10.83
CA PHE A 359 -9.48 30.23 -10.58
C PHE A 359 -10.64 30.66 -9.65
N LYS A 360 -10.77 31.96 -9.35
CA LYS A 360 -11.81 32.47 -8.45
C LYS A 360 -13.22 32.04 -8.88
N ASP A 361 -13.51 32.13 -10.16
CA ASP A 361 -14.83 31.83 -10.74
C ASP A 361 -14.84 30.49 -11.50
N PHE A 362 -13.83 29.65 -11.29
CA PHE A 362 -13.72 28.36 -11.95
C PHE A 362 -14.86 27.43 -11.54
N LYS A 363 -15.67 27.01 -12.51
CA LYS A 363 -16.76 26.06 -12.29
C LYS A 363 -16.15 24.62 -12.24
N ARG A 364 -16.12 24.07 -11.05
CA ARG A 364 -15.62 22.72 -10.85
C ARG A 364 -16.50 21.69 -11.54
N PRO A 365 -15.94 20.68 -12.22
CA PRO A 365 -16.72 19.60 -12.82
C PRO A 365 -17.54 18.85 -11.76
N PRO A 366 -18.63 18.17 -12.14
CA PRO A 366 -19.38 17.32 -11.23
C PRO A 366 -18.49 16.20 -10.68
N ARG A 367 -18.88 15.61 -9.55
CA ARG A 367 -18.22 14.43 -9.02
C ARG A 367 -18.54 13.22 -9.90
N SER A 368 -17.53 12.45 -10.28
CA SER A 368 -17.64 11.31 -11.18
C SER A 368 -17.07 10.02 -10.60
N ILE A 369 -16.19 10.13 -9.59
CA ILE A 369 -15.57 8.96 -8.93
C ILE A 369 -16.39 8.63 -7.69
N ALA A 370 -16.95 7.42 -7.66
CA ALA A 370 -17.73 6.90 -6.54
C ALA A 370 -16.93 6.86 -5.22
N PRO A 371 -17.59 7.03 -4.07
CA PRO A 371 -16.98 6.91 -2.75
C PRO A 371 -16.41 5.51 -2.49
#